data_220632df3dfc62cf09e3167b577bea43
#
_entry.id   220632df3dfc62cf09e3167b577bea43
#
_cell.length_a   1.000
_cell.length_b   1.000
_cell.length_c   1.000
_cell.angle_alpha   90.00
_cell.angle_beta   90.00
_cell.angle_gamma   90.00
#
_symmetry.space_group_name_H-M   'P 1'
#
loop_
_entity.id
_entity.type
_entity.pdbx_description
1 polymer ?
#
loop_
_entity_poly.entity_id
_entity_poly.type
_entity_poly.pdbx_seq_one_letter_code
_entity_poly.pdbx_strand_id
1 'polypeptide(L)' 'MSLWDAFIDDYEHRRKNLLKQIELMEARLLHTGKSELERWITTTADSLEQAKVDLAEIERLLEEARAKLRSVD' A
#
# COMPACT_ATOMS: atom_id res chain seq x y z
N MET A 1 -10.86 -22.81 -8.40
CA MET A 1 -10.19 -21.67 -7.73
C MET A 1 -10.36 -21.79 -6.22
N SER A 2 -9.30 -21.79 -5.47
CA SER A 2 -9.38 -21.91 -4.01
C SER A 2 -9.69 -20.55 -3.37
N LEU A 3 -10.12 -20.61 -2.11
CA LEU A 3 -10.35 -19.39 -1.31
C LEU A 3 -9.07 -18.56 -1.20
N TRP A 4 -7.91 -19.22 -1.09
CA TRP A 4 -6.62 -18.55 -1.00
C TRP A 4 -6.22 -17.85 -2.30
N ASP A 5 -6.56 -18.42 -3.45
CA ASP A 5 -6.31 -17.77 -4.75
C ASP A 5 -7.10 -16.48 -4.87
N ALA A 6 -8.38 -16.50 -4.48
CA ALA A 6 -9.22 -15.30 -4.50
C ALA A 6 -8.71 -14.24 -3.54
N PHE A 7 -8.27 -14.63 -2.35
CA PHE A 7 -7.69 -13.74 -1.35
C PHE A 7 -6.40 -13.08 -1.88
N ILE A 8 -5.51 -13.88 -2.46
CA ILE A 8 -4.25 -13.38 -3.01
C ILE A 8 -4.51 -12.39 -4.14
N ASP A 9 -5.41 -12.71 -5.05
CA ASP A 9 -5.75 -11.84 -6.17
C ASP A 9 -6.28 -10.48 -5.69
N ASP A 10 -7.19 -10.50 -4.73
CA ASP A 10 -7.78 -9.28 -4.16
C ASP A 10 -6.70 -8.42 -3.47
N TYR A 11 -5.85 -9.03 -2.67
CA TYR A 11 -4.81 -8.28 -1.95
C TYR A 11 -3.67 -7.81 -2.83
N GLU A 12 -3.34 -8.53 -3.88
CA GLU A 12 -2.38 -8.04 -4.88
C GLU A 12 -2.91 -6.79 -5.58
N HIS A 13 -4.22 -6.76 -5.83
CA HIS A 13 -4.87 -5.59 -6.42
C HIS A 13 -4.80 -4.38 -5.48
N ARG A 14 -5.09 -4.59 -4.19
CA ARG A 14 -5.00 -3.57 -3.16
C ARG A 14 -3.58 -3.05 -2.99
N ARG A 15 -2.60 -3.96 -3.03
CA ARG A 15 -1.19 -3.61 -2.96
C ARG A 15 -0.79 -2.69 -4.11
N LYS A 16 -1.19 -3.04 -5.32
CA LYS A 16 -0.92 -2.25 -6.52
C LYS A 16 -1.52 -0.85 -6.42
N ASN A 17 -2.76 -0.75 -5.95
CA ASN A 17 -3.44 0.53 -5.77
C ASN A 17 -2.76 1.40 -4.71
N LEU A 18 -2.32 0.81 -3.60
CA LEU A 18 -1.60 1.51 -2.55
C LEU A 18 -0.25 2.04 -3.03
N LEU A 19 0.50 1.24 -3.78
CA LEU A 19 1.77 1.67 -4.37
C LEU A 19 1.57 2.88 -5.27
N LYS A 20 0.50 2.86 -6.07
CA LYS A 20 0.17 3.96 -6.97
C LYS A 20 -0.17 5.23 -6.19
N GLN A 21 -0.95 5.10 -5.11
CA GLN A 21 -1.28 6.23 -4.24
C GLN A 21 -0.05 6.81 -3.56
N ILE A 22 0.85 5.96 -3.08
CA ILE A 22 2.11 6.39 -2.46
C ILE A 22 2.96 7.17 -3.46
N GLU A 23 3.10 6.67 -4.69
CA GLU A 23 3.83 7.36 -5.75
C GLU A 23 3.25 8.73 -6.05
N LEU A 24 1.92 8.83 -6.12
CA LEU A 24 1.24 10.10 -6.39
C LEU A 24 1.43 11.10 -5.25
N MET A 25 1.36 10.64 -4.01
CA MET A 25 1.59 11.49 -2.85
C MET A 25 3.02 11.99 -2.76
N GLU A 26 3.99 11.12 -3.03
CA GLU A 26 5.41 11.50 -3.06
C GLU A 26 5.69 12.50 -4.18
N ALA A 27 5.10 12.29 -5.35
CA ALA A 27 5.25 13.21 -6.48
C ALA A 27 4.67 14.59 -6.16
N ARG A 28 3.53 14.65 -5.48
CA ARG A 28 2.93 15.92 -5.05
C ARG A 28 3.82 16.67 -4.07
N LEU A 29 4.44 15.96 -3.13
CA LEU A 29 5.35 16.58 -2.17
C LEU A 29 6.58 17.20 -2.87
N LEU A 30 7.08 16.54 -3.91
CA LEU A 30 8.22 17.03 -4.67
C LEU A 30 7.91 18.27 -5.51
N HIS A 31 6.65 18.45 -5.94
CA HIS A 31 6.24 19.53 -6.83
C HIS A 31 5.50 20.66 -6.12
N THR A 32 5.37 20.60 -4.81
CA THR A 32 4.64 21.61 -4.04
C THR A 32 5.57 22.76 -3.64
N GLY A 33 5.06 24.00 -3.75
CA GLY A 33 5.79 25.21 -3.35
C GLY A 33 6.01 25.27 -1.85
N LYS A 34 6.99 26.07 -1.44
CA LYS A 34 7.47 26.11 -0.05
C LYS A 34 6.40 26.50 0.98
N SER A 35 5.49 27.41 0.65
CA SER A 35 4.41 27.83 1.56
C SER A 35 3.26 26.83 1.63
N GLU A 36 3.04 26.07 0.55
CA GLU A 36 2.07 25.01 0.51
C GLU A 36 2.62 23.73 1.14
N LEU A 37 3.94 23.54 1.08
CA LEU A 37 4.62 22.38 1.63
C LEU A 37 4.38 22.25 3.14
N GLU A 38 4.39 23.37 3.88
CA GLU A 38 4.16 23.36 5.33
C GLU A 38 2.76 22.85 5.69
N ARG A 39 1.75 23.21 4.90
CA ARG A 39 0.38 22.72 5.05
C ARG A 39 0.27 21.25 4.70
N TRP A 40 0.94 20.84 3.62
CA TRP A 40 0.92 19.47 3.12
C TRP A 40 1.67 18.50 4.02
N ILE A 41 2.76 18.94 4.66
CA ILE A 41 3.55 18.08 5.55
C ILE A 41 2.71 17.54 6.69
N THR A 42 1.79 18.33 7.26
CA THR A 42 0.99 17.89 8.39
C THR A 42 -0.06 16.83 8.03
N THR A 43 -0.72 16.97 6.87
CA THR A 43 -1.80 16.05 6.47
C THR A 43 -1.32 14.95 5.53
N THR A 44 -0.45 15.29 4.60
CA THR A 44 0.02 14.33 3.58
C THR A 44 1.08 13.39 4.12
N ALA A 45 1.95 13.88 5.01
CA ALA A 45 2.97 13.03 5.61
C ALA A 45 2.34 11.92 6.47
N ASP A 46 1.30 12.25 7.24
CA ASP A 46 0.58 11.27 8.04
C ASP A 46 -0.14 10.25 7.16
N SER A 47 -0.78 10.72 6.09
CA SER A 47 -1.46 9.85 5.13
C SER A 47 -0.48 8.93 4.40
N LEU A 48 0.68 9.47 4.02
CA LEU A 48 1.72 8.70 3.36
C LEU A 48 2.27 7.62 4.28
N GLU A 49 2.54 7.97 5.52
CA GLU A 49 3.04 7.02 6.53
C GLU A 49 2.01 5.91 6.78
N GLN A 50 0.74 6.27 6.92
CA GLN A 50 -0.33 5.29 7.09
C GLN A 50 -0.45 4.36 5.89
N ALA A 51 -0.33 4.92 4.67
CA ALA A 51 -0.37 4.11 3.46
C ALA A 51 0.80 3.12 3.41
N LYS A 52 1.99 3.52 3.86
CA LYS A 52 3.16 2.63 3.92
C LYS A 52 2.97 1.52 4.96
N VAL A 53 2.36 1.83 6.10
CA VAL A 53 2.03 0.83 7.13
C VAL A 53 1.02 -0.17 6.58
N ASP A 54 -0.03 0.30 5.91
CA ASP A 54 -1.04 -0.55 5.29
C ASP A 54 -0.43 -1.45 4.22
N LEU A 55 0.50 -0.91 3.43
CA LEU A 55 1.21 -1.69 2.40
C LEU A 55 2.02 -2.81 3.03
N ALA A 56 2.76 -2.53 4.09
CA ALA A 56 3.55 -3.54 4.80
C ALA A 56 2.66 -4.65 5.36
N GLU A 57 1.50 -4.30 5.89
CA GLU A 57 0.54 -5.27 6.40
C GLU A 57 -0.04 -6.14 5.29
N ILE A 58 -0.37 -5.55 4.15
CA ILE A 58 -0.87 -6.28 2.98
C ILE A 58 0.20 -7.25 2.46
N GLU A 59 1.45 -6.82 2.39
CA GLU A 59 2.56 -7.68 1.96
C GLU A 59 2.75 -8.87 2.89
N ARG A 60 2.63 -8.64 4.20
CA ARG A 60 2.70 -9.71 5.20
C ARG A 60 1.56 -10.72 5.03
N LEU A 61 0.34 -10.22 4.85
CA LEU A 61 -0.83 -11.08 4.65
C LEU A 61 -0.73 -11.88 3.36
N LEU A 62 -0.20 -11.26 2.29
CA LEU A 62 0.02 -11.96 1.03
C LEU A 62 1.03 -13.09 1.19
N GLU A 63 2.11 -12.85 1.92
CA GLU A 63 3.13 -13.87 2.19
C GLU A 63 2.54 -15.03 2.97
N GLU A 64 1.75 -14.75 4.01
CA GLU A 64 1.06 -15.77 4.79
C GLU A 64 0.08 -16.58 3.94
N ALA A 65 -0.70 -15.91 3.08
CA ALA A 65 -1.66 -16.57 2.21
C ALA A 65 -0.97 -17.48 1.19
N ARG A 66 0.15 -17.03 0.63
CA ARG A 66 0.94 -17.85 -0.31
C ARG A 66 1.52 -19.07 0.37
N ALA A 67 1.99 -18.91 1.60
CA ALA A 67 2.49 -20.04 2.40
C ALA A 67 1.39 -21.04 2.70
N LYS A 68 0.19 -20.58 3.02
CA LYS A 68 -0.96 -21.46 3.25
C LYS A 68 -1.39 -22.19 1.99
N LEU A 69 -1.37 -21.51 0.85
CA LEU A 69 -1.70 -22.13 -0.44
C LEU A 69 -0.70 -23.23 -0.77
N ARG A 70 0.58 -23.00 -0.53
CA ARG A 70 1.62 -24.00 -0.77
C ARG A 70 1.50 -25.21 0.16
N SER A 71 1.07 -25.00 1.40
CA SER A 71 0.95 -26.10 2.37
C SER A 71 -0.28 -26.97 2.14
N VAL A 72 -1.27 -26.49 1.40
CA VAL A 72 -2.49 -27.25 1.05
C VAL A 72 -2.21 -28.24 -0.10
N ASP A 73 -1.24 -27.94 -0.92
CA ASP A 73 -0.83 -28.81 -2.01
C ASP A 73 0.13 -29.88 -1.52
#